data_0ef5e7a3d069aa8d5872647a71ae62c7
#
_entry.id   0ef5e7a3d069aa8d5872647a71ae62c7
#
_cell.length_a   1.000
_cell.length_b   1.000
_cell.length_c   1.000
_cell.angle_alpha   90.00
_cell.angle_beta   90.00
_cell.angle_gamma   90.00
#
_symmetry.space_group_name_H-M   'P 1'
#
loop_
_entity.id
_entity.type
_entity.pdbx_description
1 polymer ?
#
loop_
_entity_poly.entity_id
_entity_poly.type
_entity_poly.pdbx_seq_one_letter_code
_entity_poly.pdbx_strand_id
1 'polypeptide(L)'
;FTHMLLQKAGVPTPDATVAFSKDSALEALKKHGFPKIIKPTVGSWGRMVSKLNDMDAAEGIIEGREAMYPIHHIHFLEEFVQRPPRDIRVIVIGDNVAAGIYRNSGDGNWKTNTHLGGSAETCEITNELEDICIKAKDAVFGDIVGIDLMESNEKGMVVHEINNTTEFRNVVRVTGVDIPGLMLEHVKGLA
;
A
#
# COMPACT_ATOMS: atom_id res chain seq x y z
N PHE A 1 12.08 3.02 1.91
CA PHE A 1 12.87 3.14 0.66
C PHE A 1 11.96 3.18 -0.56
N THR A 2 11.04 2.22 -0.72
CA THR A 2 10.05 2.14 -1.82
C THR A 2 9.35 3.48 -2.06
N HIS A 3 8.80 4.09 -1.01
CA HIS A 3 8.12 5.38 -1.10
C HIS A 3 9.00 6.51 -1.72
N MET A 4 10.29 6.58 -1.33
CA MET A 4 11.24 7.55 -1.89
C MET A 4 11.51 7.31 -3.37
N LEU A 5 11.60 6.04 -3.79
CA LEU A 5 11.79 5.70 -5.20
C LEU A 5 10.59 6.10 -6.05
N LEU A 6 9.38 5.81 -5.57
CA LEU A 6 8.14 6.19 -6.23
C LEU A 6 8.03 7.72 -6.39
N GLN A 7 8.30 8.48 -5.32
CA GLN A 7 8.32 9.95 -5.39
C GLN A 7 9.36 10.47 -6.38
N LYS A 8 10.57 9.92 -6.34
CA LYS A 8 11.64 10.30 -7.28
C LYS A 8 11.24 10.04 -8.74
N ALA A 9 10.51 8.97 -9.00
CA ALA A 9 9.99 8.63 -10.31
C ALA A 9 8.74 9.45 -10.71
N GLY A 10 8.21 10.30 -9.81
CA GLY A 10 6.99 11.06 -10.02
C GLY A 10 5.73 10.18 -10.08
N VAL A 11 5.75 9.05 -9.37
CA VAL A 11 4.56 8.22 -9.14
C VAL A 11 3.79 8.83 -7.96
N PRO A 12 2.50 9.12 -8.11
CA PRO A 12 1.70 9.65 -7.01
C PRO A 12 1.64 8.66 -5.84
N THR A 13 1.96 9.17 -4.65
CA THR A 13 1.91 8.41 -3.38
C THR A 13 1.25 9.26 -2.30
N PRO A 14 0.73 8.66 -1.22
CA PRO A 14 0.36 9.44 -0.05
C PRO A 14 1.57 10.18 0.52
N ASP A 15 1.36 11.38 1.07
CA ASP A 15 2.45 12.10 1.74
C ASP A 15 2.90 11.33 2.99
N ALA A 16 4.22 11.21 3.16
CA ALA A 16 4.77 10.46 4.28
C ALA A 16 5.97 11.15 4.93
N THR A 17 6.13 10.88 6.22
CA THR A 17 7.28 11.31 7.03
C THR A 17 7.83 10.11 7.78
N VAL A 18 9.16 9.99 7.81
CA VAL A 18 9.85 9.00 8.62
C VAL A 18 10.50 9.72 9.80
N ALA A 19 10.21 9.26 11.01
CA ALA A 19 10.81 9.78 12.24
C ALA A 19 11.55 8.65 12.96
N PHE A 20 12.71 8.97 13.54
CA PHE A 20 13.62 8.01 14.17
C PHE A 20 13.64 8.12 15.70
N SER A 21 12.71 8.89 16.27
CA SER A 21 12.50 9.01 17.71
C SER A 21 11.05 9.41 18.00
N LYS A 22 10.61 9.16 19.23
CA LYS A 22 9.30 9.62 19.73
C LYS A 22 9.14 11.12 19.51
N ASP A 23 10.11 11.93 19.95
CA ASP A 23 10.02 13.39 19.88
C ASP A 23 9.86 13.89 18.44
N SER A 24 10.66 13.37 17.51
CA SER A 24 10.57 13.75 16.10
C SER A 24 9.26 13.29 15.45
N ALA A 25 8.69 12.16 15.89
CA ALA A 25 7.38 11.70 15.41
C ALA A 25 6.25 12.62 15.90
N LEU A 26 6.26 13.00 17.17
CA LEU A 26 5.27 13.91 17.74
C LEU A 26 5.38 15.32 17.14
N GLU A 27 6.60 15.81 16.89
CA GLU A 27 6.83 17.08 16.20
C GLU A 27 6.27 17.06 14.77
N ALA A 28 6.52 15.98 14.03
CA ALA A 28 5.97 15.79 12.69
C ALA A 28 4.43 15.79 12.71
N LEU A 29 3.81 15.14 13.68
CA LEU A 29 2.35 15.12 13.83
C LEU A 29 1.79 16.50 14.20
N LYS A 30 2.45 17.28 15.07
CA LYS A 30 2.09 18.68 15.36
C LYS A 30 2.14 19.54 14.10
N LYS A 31 3.15 19.34 13.26
CA LYS A 31 3.35 20.11 12.03
C LYS A 31 2.34 19.77 10.95
N HIS A 32 2.06 18.48 10.75
CA HIS A 32 1.28 18.01 9.61
C HIS A 32 -0.18 17.69 9.93
N GLY A 33 -0.57 17.74 11.22
CA GLY A 33 -1.95 17.55 11.68
C GLY A 33 -2.47 16.12 11.55
N PHE A 34 -3.76 15.94 11.78
CA PHE A 34 -4.50 14.68 11.82
C PHE A 34 -5.65 14.68 10.81
N PRO A 35 -6.19 13.52 10.42
CA PRO A 35 -5.70 12.18 10.79
C PRO A 35 -4.44 11.76 10.03
N LYS A 36 -3.63 10.90 10.65
CA LYS A 36 -2.46 10.25 10.04
C LYS A 36 -2.53 8.74 10.20
N ILE A 37 -1.84 8.02 9.34
CA ILE A 37 -1.63 6.58 9.50
C ILE A 37 -0.21 6.33 9.98
N ILE A 38 -0.05 5.56 11.06
CA ILE A 38 1.26 5.05 11.48
C ILE A 38 1.37 3.58 11.07
N LYS A 39 2.49 3.23 10.42
CA LYS A 39 2.78 1.88 9.94
C LYS A 39 4.11 1.38 10.48
N PRO A 40 4.31 0.06 10.63
CA PRO A 40 5.65 -0.49 10.79
C PRO A 40 6.42 -0.36 9.47
N THR A 41 7.74 -0.25 9.54
CA THR A 41 8.60 -0.22 8.35
C THR A 41 8.70 -1.58 7.67
N VAL A 42 8.46 -2.65 8.42
CA VAL A 42 8.35 -4.04 7.94
C VAL A 42 7.12 -4.67 8.58
N GLY A 43 6.25 -5.22 7.77
CA GLY A 43 5.01 -5.83 8.25
C GLY A 43 4.15 -6.33 7.10
N SER A 44 3.10 -7.07 7.43
CA SER A 44 2.13 -7.59 6.48
C SER A 44 0.74 -7.67 7.10
N TRP A 45 -0.29 -7.80 6.26
CA TRP A 45 -1.66 -8.04 6.69
C TRP A 45 -2.29 -6.90 7.48
N GLY A 46 -1.80 -5.66 7.35
CA GLY A 46 -2.28 -4.49 8.09
C GLY A 46 -2.04 -4.56 9.60
N ARG A 47 -1.14 -5.46 10.06
CA ARG A 47 -0.76 -5.55 11.48
C ARG A 47 0.03 -4.32 11.88
N MET A 48 -0.24 -3.82 13.10
CA MET A 48 0.41 -2.63 13.65
C MET A 48 0.21 -1.35 12.81
N VAL A 49 -0.76 -1.35 11.91
CA VAL A 49 -1.19 -0.15 11.20
C VAL A 49 -2.33 0.48 12.00
N SER A 50 -2.17 1.74 12.38
CA SER A 50 -3.15 2.47 13.19
C SER A 50 -3.46 3.84 12.58
N LYS A 51 -4.72 4.26 12.70
CA LYS A 51 -5.14 5.62 12.39
C LYS A 51 -5.01 6.46 13.66
N LEU A 52 -4.22 7.50 13.56
CA LEU A 52 -4.04 8.51 14.61
C LEU A 52 -5.04 9.63 14.33
N ASN A 53 -5.97 9.85 15.23
CA ASN A 53 -6.99 10.87 15.07
C ASN A 53 -6.66 12.16 15.82
N ASP A 54 -5.81 12.08 16.84
CA ASP A 54 -5.40 13.18 17.70
C ASP A 54 -4.04 12.88 18.36
N MET A 55 -3.54 13.84 19.12
CA MET A 55 -2.23 13.76 19.74
C MET A 55 -2.19 12.74 20.89
N ASP A 56 -3.24 12.62 21.67
CA ASP A 56 -3.32 11.71 22.83
C ASP A 56 -3.22 10.25 22.36
N ALA A 57 -4.01 9.88 21.34
CA ALA A 57 -3.91 8.55 20.71
C ALA A 57 -2.51 8.32 20.09
N ALA A 58 -1.91 9.35 19.49
CA ALA A 58 -0.58 9.24 18.89
C ALA A 58 0.51 8.99 19.94
N GLU A 59 0.51 9.73 21.05
CA GLU A 59 1.45 9.56 22.15
C GLU A 59 1.39 8.14 22.71
N GLY A 60 0.21 7.62 23.02
CA GLY A 60 0.04 6.26 23.55
C GLY A 60 0.52 5.16 22.59
N ILE A 61 0.25 5.31 21.28
CA ILE A 61 0.70 4.34 20.27
C ILE A 61 2.22 4.38 20.09
N ILE A 62 2.81 5.58 20.05
CA ILE A 62 4.26 5.76 19.90
C ILE A 62 4.98 5.22 21.13
N GLU A 63 4.52 5.51 22.35
CA GLU A 63 5.07 4.93 23.58
C GLU A 63 5.02 3.40 23.60
N GLY A 64 3.90 2.82 23.18
CA GLY A 64 3.79 1.38 23.05
C GLY A 64 4.81 0.80 22.07
N ARG A 65 5.14 1.50 20.99
CA ARG A 65 6.17 1.08 20.02
C ARG A 65 7.59 1.19 20.58
N GLU A 66 7.88 2.22 21.37
CA GLU A 66 9.16 2.38 22.06
C GLU A 66 9.45 1.23 23.06
N ALA A 67 8.41 0.60 23.60
CA ALA A 67 8.53 -0.58 24.46
C ALA A 67 8.77 -1.90 23.69
N MET A 68 8.73 -1.86 22.35
CA MET A 68 8.94 -3.02 21.47
C MET A 68 10.40 -3.12 21.00
N TYR A 69 10.64 -4.06 20.08
CA TYR A 69 11.94 -4.21 19.41
C TYR A 69 12.35 -2.93 18.68
N PRO A 70 13.65 -2.58 18.60
CA PRO A 70 14.15 -1.32 18.02
C PRO A 70 13.67 -0.99 16.61
N ILE A 71 13.34 -1.99 15.78
CA ILE A 71 12.77 -1.76 14.45
C ILE A 71 11.44 -0.98 14.50
N HIS A 72 10.72 -1.06 15.62
CA HIS A 72 9.45 -0.35 15.82
C HIS A 72 9.63 1.09 16.29
N HIS A 73 10.86 1.49 16.64
CA HIS A 73 11.20 2.88 16.96
C HIS A 73 11.36 3.76 15.71
N ILE A 74 11.29 3.16 14.51
CA ILE A 74 11.18 3.90 13.26
C ILE A 74 9.69 4.11 12.98
N HIS A 75 9.25 5.36 13.04
CA HIS A 75 7.85 5.75 12.89
C HIS A 75 7.61 6.22 11.45
N PHE A 76 6.93 5.41 10.64
CA PHE A 76 6.46 5.79 9.32
C PHE A 76 5.05 6.36 9.43
N LEU A 77 4.94 7.67 9.25
CA LEU A 77 3.70 8.44 9.32
C LEU A 77 3.25 8.80 7.92
N GLU A 78 2.04 8.44 7.57
CA GLU A 78 1.47 8.67 6.23
C GLU A 78 0.17 9.45 6.35
N GLU A 79 -0.18 10.24 5.34
CA GLU A 79 -1.48 10.89 5.30
C GLU A 79 -2.62 9.86 5.27
N PHE A 80 -3.74 10.19 5.88
CA PHE A 80 -4.95 9.40 5.73
C PHE A 80 -5.65 9.81 4.44
N VAL A 81 -5.54 8.98 3.40
CA VAL A 81 -6.13 9.24 2.10
C VAL A 81 -7.65 9.11 2.18
N GLN A 82 -8.37 10.20 1.90
CA GLN A 82 -9.82 10.20 1.74
C GLN A 82 -10.15 9.52 0.40
N ARG A 83 -10.89 8.42 0.46
CA ARG A 83 -11.16 7.56 -0.68
C ARG A 83 -12.46 6.76 -0.50
N PRO A 84 -13.02 6.17 -1.55
CA PRO A 84 -14.06 5.14 -1.40
C PRO A 84 -13.60 4.03 -0.44
N PRO A 85 -14.51 3.30 0.23
CA PRO A 85 -14.16 2.27 1.20
C PRO A 85 -13.61 1.01 0.51
N ARG A 86 -12.68 1.20 -0.41
CA ARG A 86 -11.99 0.15 -1.18
C ARG A 86 -10.57 0.56 -1.52
N ASP A 87 -9.78 -0.40 -1.94
CA ASP A 87 -8.50 -0.21 -2.63
C ASP A 87 -8.42 -1.14 -3.86
N ILE A 88 -7.37 -0.97 -4.64
CA ILE A 88 -7.12 -1.78 -5.83
C ILE A 88 -5.85 -2.59 -5.61
N ARG A 89 -5.93 -3.93 -5.84
CA ARG A 89 -4.79 -4.80 -5.96
C ARG A 89 -4.58 -5.15 -7.42
N VAL A 90 -3.39 -4.84 -7.95
CA VAL A 90 -2.97 -5.14 -9.33
C VAL A 90 -1.79 -6.09 -9.30
N ILE A 91 -1.76 -7.05 -10.21
CA ILE A 91 -0.60 -7.92 -10.46
C ILE A 91 0.06 -7.48 -11.77
N VAL A 92 1.35 -7.15 -11.69
CA VAL A 92 2.18 -6.82 -12.85
C VAL A 92 3.22 -7.92 -13.04
N ILE A 93 3.39 -8.37 -14.29
CA ILE A 93 4.34 -9.42 -14.70
C ILE A 93 5.10 -8.89 -15.92
N GLY A 94 6.39 -8.65 -15.77
CA GLY A 94 7.17 -7.95 -16.79
C GLY A 94 6.57 -6.58 -17.09
N ASP A 95 6.33 -6.30 -18.36
CA ASP A 95 5.77 -5.02 -18.82
C ASP A 95 4.24 -5.08 -19.02
N ASN A 96 3.56 -6.05 -18.41
CA ASN A 96 2.13 -6.23 -18.58
C ASN A 96 1.39 -6.22 -17.22
N VAL A 97 0.28 -5.55 -17.17
CA VAL A 97 -0.70 -5.66 -16.07
C VAL A 97 -1.56 -6.90 -16.32
N ALA A 98 -1.31 -7.94 -15.54
CA ALA A 98 -1.97 -9.24 -15.74
C ALA A 98 -3.45 -9.23 -15.30
N ALA A 99 -3.76 -8.64 -14.15
CA ALA A 99 -5.11 -8.52 -13.61
C ALA A 99 -5.18 -7.55 -12.44
N GLY A 100 -6.38 -7.05 -12.16
CA GLY A 100 -6.68 -6.20 -11.02
C GLY A 100 -8.00 -6.55 -10.34
N ILE A 101 -8.08 -6.29 -9.05
CA ILE A 101 -9.30 -6.41 -8.26
C ILE A 101 -9.50 -5.21 -7.36
N TYR A 102 -10.75 -4.81 -7.16
CA TYR A 102 -11.14 -3.99 -6.03
C TYR A 102 -11.24 -4.85 -4.78
N ARG A 103 -10.74 -4.34 -3.66
CA ARG A 103 -10.93 -4.94 -2.34
C ARG A 103 -11.77 -4.00 -1.51
N ASN A 104 -13.03 -4.33 -1.33
CA ASN A 104 -13.97 -3.52 -0.56
C ASN A 104 -13.79 -3.80 0.94
N SER A 105 -13.78 -2.77 1.77
CA SER A 105 -13.78 -2.94 3.22
C SER A 105 -15.14 -3.45 3.71
N GLY A 106 -15.13 -4.21 4.81
CA GLY A 106 -16.38 -4.52 5.53
C GLY A 106 -16.95 -3.26 6.21
N ASP A 107 -18.19 -3.36 6.66
CA ASP A 107 -18.98 -2.26 7.25
C ASP A 107 -18.19 -1.46 8.29
N GLY A 108 -18.07 -0.16 8.05
CA GLY A 108 -17.44 0.80 8.97
C GLY A 108 -15.92 0.68 9.12
N ASN A 109 -15.26 -0.20 8.39
CA ASN A 109 -13.82 -0.35 8.47
C ASN A 109 -13.11 0.46 7.36
N TRP A 110 -12.07 1.19 7.72
CA TRP A 110 -11.22 1.89 6.77
C TRP A 110 -10.10 1.00 6.19
N LYS A 111 -9.83 -0.16 6.82
CA LYS A 111 -8.89 -1.17 6.32
C LYS A 111 -9.59 -2.10 5.33
N THR A 112 -8.98 -2.29 4.19
CA THR A 112 -9.52 -3.06 3.05
C THR A 112 -9.02 -4.51 2.98
N ASN A 113 -8.33 -4.96 4.02
CA ASN A 113 -7.84 -6.34 4.09
C ASN A 113 -9.01 -7.34 4.07
N THR A 114 -9.05 -8.19 3.06
CA THR A 114 -10.16 -9.16 2.84
C THR A 114 -10.40 -10.14 3.99
N HIS A 115 -9.39 -10.39 4.87
CA HIS A 115 -9.61 -11.23 6.07
C HIS A 115 -10.52 -10.58 7.12
N LEU A 116 -10.81 -9.29 7.01
CA LEU A 116 -11.67 -8.55 7.94
C LEU A 116 -13.14 -8.54 7.49
N GLY A 117 -13.54 -9.47 6.61
CA GLY A 117 -14.90 -9.59 6.10
C GLY A 117 -15.19 -8.73 4.86
N GLY A 118 -14.16 -8.22 4.21
CA GLY A 118 -14.28 -7.48 2.95
C GLY A 118 -14.63 -8.39 1.77
N SER A 119 -15.20 -7.82 0.72
CA SER A 119 -15.44 -8.47 -0.57
C SER A 119 -14.39 -8.06 -1.61
N ALA A 120 -14.30 -8.82 -2.70
CA ALA A 120 -13.46 -8.48 -3.83
C ALA A 120 -14.21 -8.67 -5.14
N GLU A 121 -13.99 -7.78 -6.09
CA GLU A 121 -14.57 -7.78 -7.42
C GLU A 121 -13.52 -7.40 -8.47
N THR A 122 -13.76 -7.76 -9.72
CA THR A 122 -12.84 -7.46 -10.83
C THR A 122 -12.71 -5.95 -11.01
N CYS A 123 -11.48 -5.48 -11.15
CA CYS A 123 -11.16 -4.09 -11.52
C CYS A 123 -10.85 -4.04 -13.01
N GLU A 124 -11.49 -3.12 -13.73
CA GLU A 124 -11.11 -2.84 -15.12
C GLU A 124 -9.74 -2.18 -15.17
N ILE A 125 -8.87 -2.69 -16.02
CA ILE A 125 -7.54 -2.12 -16.25
C ILE A 125 -7.66 -1.02 -17.30
N THR A 126 -7.74 0.21 -16.83
CA THR A 126 -7.71 1.40 -17.71
C THR A 126 -6.27 1.73 -18.08
N ASN A 127 -6.07 2.49 -19.16
CA ASN A 127 -4.74 2.96 -19.55
C ASN A 127 -4.04 3.74 -18.43
N GLU A 128 -4.78 4.56 -17.67
CA GLU A 128 -4.24 5.29 -16.52
C GLU A 128 -3.73 4.35 -15.42
N LEU A 129 -4.50 3.31 -15.12
CA LEU A 129 -4.12 2.31 -14.10
C LEU A 129 -2.90 1.50 -14.56
N GLU A 130 -2.86 1.12 -15.84
CA GLU A 130 -1.72 0.42 -16.43
C GLU A 130 -0.46 1.28 -16.38
N ASP A 131 -0.51 2.51 -16.87
CA ASP A 131 0.63 3.44 -16.91
C ASP A 131 1.22 3.68 -15.52
N ILE A 132 0.37 3.92 -14.51
CA ILE A 132 0.86 4.15 -13.14
C ILE A 132 1.47 2.88 -12.53
N CYS A 133 0.92 1.69 -12.81
CA CYS A 133 1.43 0.42 -12.32
C CYS A 133 2.79 0.07 -12.95
N ILE A 134 2.94 0.21 -14.27
CA ILE A 134 4.22 -0.03 -14.95
C ILE A 134 5.28 0.94 -14.44
N LYS A 135 4.96 2.23 -14.37
CA LYS A 135 5.87 3.25 -13.84
C LYS A 135 6.28 2.97 -12.38
N ALA A 136 5.35 2.51 -11.56
CA ALA A 136 5.62 2.17 -10.16
C ALA A 136 6.52 0.93 -10.05
N LYS A 137 6.28 -0.12 -10.85
CA LYS A 137 7.11 -1.31 -10.95
C LYS A 137 8.54 -0.96 -11.36
N ASP A 138 8.71 -0.14 -12.39
CA ASP A 138 10.02 0.30 -12.89
C ASP A 138 10.78 1.11 -11.84
N ALA A 139 10.09 2.00 -11.12
CA ALA A 139 10.69 2.82 -10.07
C ALA A 139 11.37 2.00 -8.97
N VAL A 140 10.88 0.79 -8.70
CA VAL A 140 11.44 -0.11 -7.66
C VAL A 140 12.27 -1.24 -8.25
N PHE A 141 12.53 -1.24 -9.56
CA PHE A 141 13.24 -2.31 -10.28
C PHE A 141 12.56 -3.67 -10.11
N GLY A 142 11.22 -3.65 -10.03
CA GLY A 142 10.42 -4.85 -9.91
C GLY A 142 10.23 -5.52 -11.26
N ASP A 143 9.98 -6.82 -11.24
CA ASP A 143 9.65 -7.61 -12.43
C ASP A 143 8.28 -8.27 -12.29
N ILE A 144 8.08 -9.04 -11.23
CA ILE A 144 6.78 -9.58 -10.84
C ILE A 144 6.39 -8.96 -9.51
N VAL A 145 5.36 -8.11 -9.51
CA VAL A 145 4.94 -7.38 -8.31
C VAL A 145 3.43 -7.31 -8.15
N GLY A 146 3.01 -7.23 -6.90
CA GLY A 146 1.64 -6.82 -6.55
C GLY A 146 1.64 -5.37 -6.11
N ILE A 147 0.79 -4.54 -6.70
CA ILE A 147 0.69 -3.12 -6.41
C ILE A 147 -0.65 -2.84 -5.76
N ASP A 148 -0.63 -2.14 -4.64
CA ASP A 148 -1.82 -1.66 -3.95
C ASP A 148 -1.99 -0.15 -4.20
N LEU A 149 -3.17 0.23 -4.72
CA LEU A 149 -3.49 1.61 -5.04
C LEU A 149 -4.76 2.05 -4.31
N MET A 150 -4.86 3.36 -4.12
CA MET A 150 -6.04 4.02 -3.57
C MET A 150 -6.54 5.09 -4.55
N GLU A 151 -7.86 5.20 -4.67
CA GLU A 151 -8.53 6.25 -5.44
C GLU A 151 -8.70 7.49 -4.55
N SER A 152 -7.67 8.33 -4.44
CA SER A 152 -7.74 9.54 -3.63
C SER A 152 -8.72 10.55 -4.21
N ASN A 153 -9.58 11.13 -3.36
CA ASN A 153 -10.51 12.17 -3.78
C ASN A 153 -9.80 13.47 -4.25
N GLU A 154 -8.56 13.68 -3.82
CA GLU A 154 -7.80 14.91 -4.10
C GLU A 154 -6.69 14.70 -5.12
N LYS A 155 -6.02 13.54 -5.09
CA LYS A 155 -4.79 13.26 -5.86
C LYS A 155 -5.02 12.30 -7.04
N GLY A 156 -6.26 11.80 -7.23
CA GLY A 156 -6.53 10.72 -8.19
C GLY A 156 -5.95 9.39 -7.69
N MET A 157 -5.42 8.58 -8.61
CA MET A 157 -4.84 7.29 -8.27
C MET A 157 -3.49 7.46 -7.56
N VAL A 158 -3.31 6.87 -6.38
CA VAL A 158 -2.04 6.89 -5.62
C VAL A 158 -1.58 5.48 -5.29
N VAL A 159 -0.28 5.22 -5.47
CA VAL A 159 0.36 3.95 -5.12
C VAL A 159 0.66 3.95 -3.63
N HIS A 160 0.10 2.98 -2.92
CA HIS A 160 0.18 2.84 -1.48
C HIS A 160 1.25 1.84 -1.03
N GLU A 161 1.39 0.72 -1.78
CA GLU A 161 2.32 -0.37 -1.45
C GLU A 161 2.71 -1.15 -2.70
N ILE A 162 3.94 -1.65 -2.74
CA ILE A 162 4.42 -2.59 -3.76
C ILE A 162 5.01 -3.81 -3.06
N ASN A 163 4.53 -4.99 -3.45
CA ASN A 163 4.89 -6.27 -2.87
C ASN A 163 5.67 -7.11 -3.89
N ASN A 164 6.92 -7.47 -3.59
CA ASN A 164 7.77 -8.33 -4.41
C ASN A 164 7.45 -9.83 -4.27
N THR A 165 6.78 -10.21 -3.18
CA THR A 165 6.26 -11.57 -2.96
C THR A 165 4.75 -11.47 -2.87
N THR A 166 4.12 -11.29 -4.04
CA THR A 166 2.71 -10.97 -4.10
C THR A 166 1.82 -12.18 -3.87
N GLU A 167 0.81 -12.02 -3.03
CA GLU A 167 -0.28 -12.97 -2.89
C GLU A 167 -1.31 -12.70 -4.00
N PHE A 168 -1.59 -13.69 -4.83
CA PHE A 168 -2.43 -13.59 -6.03
C PHE A 168 -3.67 -14.51 -6.02
N ARG A 169 -3.85 -15.41 -5.03
CA ARG A 169 -4.97 -16.36 -5.00
C ARG A 169 -6.33 -15.70 -5.10
N ASN A 170 -6.48 -14.55 -4.44
CA ASN A 170 -7.73 -13.81 -4.48
C ASN A 170 -7.96 -13.19 -5.87
N VAL A 171 -6.90 -12.72 -6.52
CA VAL A 171 -6.96 -12.21 -7.90
C VAL A 171 -7.40 -13.32 -8.87
N VAL A 172 -6.74 -14.49 -8.81
CA VAL A 172 -7.14 -15.66 -9.63
C VAL A 172 -8.60 -16.04 -9.40
N ARG A 173 -9.03 -16.14 -8.14
CA ARG A 173 -10.40 -16.52 -7.78
C ARG A 173 -11.45 -15.55 -8.32
N VAL A 174 -11.16 -14.26 -8.33
CA VAL A 174 -12.12 -13.21 -8.71
C VAL A 174 -12.13 -12.99 -10.22
N THR A 175 -10.95 -12.98 -10.86
CA THR A 175 -10.80 -12.64 -12.28
C THR A 175 -10.79 -13.85 -13.21
N GLY A 176 -10.46 -15.05 -12.70
CA GLY A 176 -10.25 -16.25 -13.50
C GLY A 176 -8.94 -16.26 -14.29
N VAL A 177 -8.10 -15.23 -14.18
CA VAL A 177 -6.80 -15.14 -14.87
C VAL A 177 -5.79 -16.10 -14.24
N ASP A 178 -5.12 -16.91 -15.07
CA ASP A 178 -4.07 -17.85 -14.64
C ASP A 178 -2.74 -17.11 -14.34
N ILE A 179 -2.72 -16.38 -13.22
CA ILE A 179 -1.53 -15.66 -12.77
C ILE A 179 -0.30 -16.59 -12.63
N PRO A 180 -0.38 -17.80 -12.02
CA PRO A 180 0.75 -18.71 -11.96
C PRO A 180 1.30 -19.09 -13.33
N GLY A 181 0.42 -19.39 -14.29
CA GLY A 181 0.82 -19.71 -15.66
C GLY A 181 1.57 -18.56 -16.32
N LEU A 182 1.03 -17.33 -16.22
CA LEU A 182 1.68 -16.12 -16.75
C LEU A 182 3.06 -15.87 -16.12
N MET A 183 3.21 -16.05 -14.80
CA MET A 183 4.50 -15.94 -14.11
C MET A 183 5.51 -16.97 -14.65
N LEU A 184 5.08 -18.23 -14.84
CA LEU A 184 5.96 -19.27 -15.36
C LEU A 184 6.39 -19.01 -16.80
N GLU A 185 5.48 -18.54 -17.65
CA GLU A 185 5.78 -18.18 -19.04
C GLU A 185 6.77 -17.02 -19.10
N HIS A 186 6.56 -15.99 -18.28
CA HIS A 186 7.45 -14.85 -18.20
C HIS A 186 8.87 -15.27 -17.79
N VAL A 187 9.03 -16.05 -16.71
CA VAL A 187 10.34 -16.52 -16.24
C VAL A 187 11.04 -17.42 -17.27
N LYS A 188 10.31 -18.26 -18.00
CA LYS A 188 10.88 -19.04 -19.10
C LYS A 188 11.40 -18.16 -20.24
N GLY A 189 10.76 -17.03 -20.50
CA GLY A 189 11.17 -16.07 -21.51
C GLY A 189 12.45 -15.29 -21.17
N LEU A 190 12.86 -15.30 -19.89
CA LEU A 190 14.08 -14.66 -19.39
C LEU A 190 15.31 -15.60 -19.42
N ALA A 191 15.13 -16.90 -19.60
CA ALA A 191 16.17 -17.93 -19.62
C ALA A 191 16.74 -18.12 -21.04
#